data_5d56f91cedc2d41d1a5846e1237e2622
#
_entry.id   5d56f91cedc2d41d1a5846e1237e2622
#
_cell.length_a   1.000
_cell.length_b   1.000
_cell.length_c   1.000
_cell.angle_alpha   90.00
_cell.angle_beta   90.00
_cell.angle_gamma   90.00
#
_symmetry.space_group_name_H-M   'P 1'
#
loop_
_entity.id
_entity.type
_entity.pdbx_description
1 polymer ?
#
loop_
_entity_poly.entity_id
_entity_poly.type
_entity_poly.pdbx_seq_one_letter_code
_entity_poly.pdbx_strand_id
1 'polypeptide(L)'
;MKDELTHGGDWVGFTLAHGRPPLDFSANISPLGVPVGVQEALREAAGQTDRYPDPLCRGLRAALSEHDGVPAEHILCGNGAADLIFRAVLARRPRRALVTAPTFAEYEAALETVGCAMEHFLLKAENSFALDKVFLDAITPETDMVFLCEPNNPAGVTTAPALLTRILERCRENGTLLVLDECFIDFLDAPEAHTRKADLAEFPNLLLLKAFTKLYAMAGVRLGYALCADTEFLERMRRAGQPWGVSSPAQAAGTAALQETDYVRQVRELTTAERPWLMQQLTGLGLRVIPGEANYLLFQSPRPLAEPLERQGILLRNCGNYVGLDHTWYRITVRTRTDNQRLIQALGEVLR
;
A
#
# COMPACT_ATOMS: atom_id res chain seq x y z
N MET A 1 -29.24 3.61 -0.55
CA MET A 1 -27.89 4.20 -0.36
C MET A 1 -27.01 3.60 -1.44
N LYS A 2 -26.36 4.41 -2.29
CA LYS A 2 -25.21 3.92 -3.06
C LYS A 2 -24.11 3.74 -2.02
N ASP A 3 -23.67 2.50 -1.78
CA ASP A 3 -22.50 2.23 -0.97
C ASP A 3 -21.32 2.88 -1.70
N GLU A 4 -20.86 4.05 -1.24
CA GLU A 4 -19.65 4.67 -1.78
C GLU A 4 -18.46 3.83 -1.34
N LEU A 5 -17.88 3.12 -2.30
CA LEU A 5 -16.69 2.32 -2.05
C LEU A 5 -15.50 3.22 -1.74
N THR A 6 -14.88 2.99 -0.60
CA THR A 6 -13.72 3.77 -0.11
C THR A 6 -12.48 3.55 -0.97
N HIS A 7 -12.39 2.44 -1.71
CA HIS A 7 -11.22 2.03 -2.48
C HIS A 7 -11.49 1.86 -3.97
N GLY A 8 -10.41 1.82 -4.78
CA GLY A 8 -10.47 1.40 -6.18
C GLY A 8 -10.56 -0.13 -6.34
N GLY A 9 -10.71 -0.60 -7.58
CA GLY A 9 -10.73 -2.03 -7.90
C GLY A 9 -12.11 -2.68 -7.86
N ASP A 10 -13.20 -1.92 -8.00
CA ASP A 10 -14.56 -2.45 -8.08
C ASP A 10 -14.86 -3.06 -9.45
N TRP A 11 -14.21 -4.18 -9.74
CA TRP A 11 -14.44 -4.93 -10.99
C TRP A 11 -15.85 -5.49 -11.10
N VAL A 12 -16.40 -5.95 -9.98
CA VAL A 12 -17.73 -6.58 -9.95
C VAL A 12 -18.80 -5.55 -10.22
N GLY A 13 -18.81 -4.44 -9.48
CA GLY A 13 -19.76 -3.35 -9.67
C GLY A 13 -19.67 -2.76 -11.07
N PHE A 14 -18.45 -2.53 -11.59
CA PHE A 14 -18.25 -2.04 -12.95
C PHE A 14 -18.80 -3.03 -13.99
N THR A 15 -18.49 -4.33 -13.86
CA THR A 15 -18.95 -5.36 -14.80
C THR A 15 -20.47 -5.48 -14.80
N LEU A 16 -21.10 -5.41 -13.63
CA LEU A 16 -22.57 -5.42 -13.51
C LEU A 16 -23.21 -4.20 -14.15
N ALA A 17 -22.60 -3.03 -14.01
CA ALA A 17 -23.12 -1.77 -14.57
C ALA A 17 -22.93 -1.67 -16.09
N HIS A 18 -21.83 -2.20 -16.64
CA HIS A 18 -21.43 -1.97 -18.03
C HIS A 18 -21.40 -3.22 -18.92
N GLY A 19 -21.68 -4.42 -18.36
CA GLY A 19 -21.70 -5.70 -19.10
C GLY A 19 -20.33 -6.18 -19.59
N ARG A 20 -19.24 -5.56 -19.15
CA ARG A 20 -17.85 -5.88 -19.52
C ARG A 20 -16.88 -5.51 -18.40
N PRO A 21 -15.73 -6.20 -18.27
CA PRO A 21 -14.71 -5.82 -17.28
C PRO A 21 -14.06 -4.48 -17.66
N PRO A 22 -13.59 -3.69 -16.64
CA PRO A 22 -12.89 -2.44 -16.89
C PRO A 22 -11.44 -2.66 -17.34
N LEU A 23 -10.90 -1.68 -18.07
CA LEU A 23 -9.46 -1.41 -18.01
C LEU A 23 -9.19 -0.62 -16.72
N ASP A 24 -8.71 -1.32 -15.70
CA ASP A 24 -8.65 -0.79 -14.34
C ASP A 24 -7.33 -0.06 -14.07
N PHE A 25 -7.43 1.28 -13.92
CA PHE A 25 -6.37 2.14 -13.43
C PHE A 25 -6.56 2.55 -11.96
N SER A 26 -7.63 2.10 -11.31
CA SER A 26 -7.98 2.53 -9.94
C SER A 26 -7.24 1.75 -8.85
N ALA A 27 -6.86 0.50 -9.13
CA ALA A 27 -6.10 -0.36 -8.22
C ALA A 27 -4.61 -0.35 -8.57
N ASN A 28 -3.75 -0.09 -7.59
CA ASN A 28 -2.30 0.03 -7.79
C ASN A 28 -1.60 -1.35 -7.81
N ILE A 29 -2.00 -2.20 -8.74
CA ILE A 29 -1.56 -3.61 -8.87
C ILE A 29 -0.67 -3.72 -10.11
N SER A 30 0.38 -4.56 -10.03
CA SER A 30 1.25 -4.87 -11.18
C SER A 30 0.42 -5.30 -12.39
N PRO A 31 0.62 -4.69 -13.57
CA PRO A 31 -0.12 -5.04 -14.77
C PRO A 31 0.32 -6.35 -15.43
N LEU A 32 1.41 -6.96 -14.95
CA LEU A 32 1.94 -8.23 -15.49
C LEU A 32 1.12 -9.45 -15.04
N GLY A 33 0.17 -9.27 -14.11
CA GLY A 33 -0.63 -10.35 -13.55
C GLY A 33 0.14 -11.20 -12.54
N VAL A 34 -0.50 -12.26 -12.06
CA VAL A 34 0.09 -13.17 -11.06
C VAL A 34 1.23 -13.97 -11.69
N PRO A 35 2.43 -14.05 -11.06
CA PRO A 35 3.57 -14.83 -11.57
C PRO A 35 3.23 -16.31 -11.77
N VAL A 36 3.90 -16.96 -12.74
CA VAL A 36 3.58 -18.36 -13.11
C VAL A 36 3.80 -19.32 -11.94
N GLY A 37 4.92 -19.22 -11.23
CA GLY A 37 5.18 -20.09 -10.07
C GLY A 37 4.18 -19.89 -8.93
N VAL A 38 3.68 -18.67 -8.76
CA VAL A 38 2.60 -18.40 -7.80
C VAL A 38 1.29 -19.06 -8.22
N GLN A 39 0.95 -19.02 -9.54
CA GLN A 39 -0.25 -19.70 -10.05
C GLN A 39 -0.17 -21.21 -9.88
N GLU A 40 1.01 -21.79 -10.08
CA GLU A 40 1.25 -23.23 -9.88
C GLU A 40 1.10 -23.61 -8.41
N ALA A 41 1.74 -22.86 -7.50
CA ALA A 41 1.62 -23.07 -6.07
C ALA A 41 0.16 -22.99 -5.57
N LEU A 42 -0.63 -22.05 -6.12
CA LEU A 42 -2.06 -21.94 -5.80
C LEU A 42 -2.86 -23.18 -6.27
N ARG A 43 -2.56 -23.70 -7.49
CA ARG A 43 -3.23 -24.89 -8.01
C ARG A 43 -2.89 -26.14 -7.17
N GLU A 44 -1.64 -26.31 -6.77
CA GLU A 44 -1.22 -27.41 -5.91
C GLU A 44 -1.82 -27.32 -4.50
N ALA A 45 -1.82 -26.12 -3.91
CA ALA A 45 -2.38 -25.89 -2.58
C ALA A 45 -3.91 -26.10 -2.53
N ALA A 46 -4.63 -25.90 -3.64
CA ALA A 46 -6.06 -26.18 -3.72
C ALA A 46 -6.42 -27.63 -3.39
N GLY A 47 -5.55 -28.59 -3.71
CA GLY A 47 -5.72 -30.01 -3.37
C GLY A 47 -5.49 -30.35 -1.89
N GLN A 48 -5.11 -29.40 -1.05
CA GLN A 48 -4.78 -29.58 0.37
C GLN A 48 -5.67 -28.74 1.30
N THR A 49 -6.78 -28.20 0.80
CA THR A 49 -7.69 -27.32 1.55
C THR A 49 -8.58 -28.02 2.55
N ASP A 50 -8.52 -29.34 2.62
CA ASP A 50 -9.16 -30.20 3.63
C ASP A 50 -8.49 -30.12 5.02
N ARG A 51 -7.34 -29.45 5.13
CA ARG A 51 -6.57 -29.26 6.36
C ARG A 51 -6.48 -27.79 6.75
N TYR A 52 -6.48 -27.56 8.08
CA TYR A 52 -6.17 -26.22 8.57
C TYR A 52 -4.75 -25.78 8.16
N PRO A 53 -4.56 -24.48 7.82
CA PRO A 53 -3.23 -23.97 7.55
C PRO A 53 -2.34 -24.00 8.80
N ASP A 54 -1.02 -23.86 8.61
CA ASP A 54 -0.12 -23.61 9.74
C ASP A 54 -0.47 -22.28 10.41
N PRO A 55 -0.95 -22.30 11.68
CA PRO A 55 -1.39 -21.09 12.36
C PRO A 55 -0.26 -20.08 12.65
N LEU A 56 0.99 -20.53 12.59
CA LEU A 56 2.18 -19.71 12.79
C LEU A 56 2.90 -19.35 11.48
N CYS A 57 2.41 -19.82 10.32
CA CYS A 57 3.02 -19.60 9.00
C CYS A 57 4.53 -19.91 9.00
N ARG A 58 4.95 -21.01 9.65
CA ARG A 58 6.39 -21.28 9.88
C ARG A 58 7.20 -21.35 8.59
N GLY A 59 6.68 -22.05 7.57
CA GLY A 59 7.34 -22.15 6.27
C GLY A 59 7.48 -20.80 5.58
N LEU A 60 6.40 -20.02 5.53
CA LEU A 60 6.42 -18.68 4.94
C LEU A 60 7.32 -17.72 5.72
N ARG A 61 7.28 -17.76 7.06
CA ARG A 61 8.16 -16.93 7.90
C ARG A 61 9.63 -17.26 7.70
N ALA A 62 9.99 -18.53 7.53
CA ALA A 62 11.36 -18.93 7.23
C ALA A 62 11.82 -18.38 5.86
N ALA A 63 10.97 -18.50 4.82
CA ALA A 63 11.26 -17.93 3.51
C ALA A 63 11.37 -16.39 3.53
N LEU A 64 10.51 -15.70 4.28
CA LEU A 64 10.59 -14.25 4.47
C LEU A 64 11.84 -13.84 5.24
N SER A 65 12.24 -14.63 6.25
CA SER A 65 13.47 -14.39 7.02
C SER A 65 14.72 -14.45 6.12
N GLU A 66 14.79 -15.43 5.23
CA GLU A 66 15.85 -15.54 4.24
C GLU A 66 15.82 -14.37 3.24
N HIS A 67 14.64 -14.03 2.72
CA HIS A 67 14.46 -12.97 1.71
C HIS A 67 14.79 -11.58 2.26
N ASP A 68 14.29 -11.25 3.45
CA ASP A 68 14.44 -9.90 4.02
C ASP A 68 15.67 -9.72 4.92
N GLY A 69 16.35 -10.81 5.30
CA GLY A 69 17.47 -10.78 6.23
C GLY A 69 17.06 -10.43 7.66
N VAL A 70 15.80 -10.73 8.04
CA VAL A 70 15.21 -10.40 9.35
C VAL A 70 14.91 -11.71 10.10
N PRO A 71 15.19 -11.84 11.41
CA PRO A 71 14.87 -13.05 12.17
C PRO A 71 13.39 -13.45 12.04
N ALA A 72 13.11 -14.75 11.91
CA ALA A 72 11.75 -15.25 11.71
C ALA A 72 10.80 -14.90 12.88
N GLU A 73 11.32 -14.75 14.09
CA GLU A 73 10.57 -14.28 15.28
C GLU A 73 10.14 -12.82 15.20
N HIS A 74 10.78 -12.01 14.33
CA HIS A 74 10.42 -10.62 14.07
C HIS A 74 9.37 -10.49 12.94
N ILE A 75 8.80 -11.59 12.45
CA ILE A 75 7.87 -11.62 11.32
C ILE A 75 6.50 -12.12 11.76
N LEU A 76 5.44 -11.38 11.42
CA LEU A 76 4.06 -11.80 11.58
C LEU A 76 3.33 -11.74 10.24
N CYS A 77 2.82 -12.88 9.76
CA CYS A 77 1.97 -12.93 8.55
C CYS A 77 0.51 -12.59 8.88
N GLY A 78 -0.19 -11.97 7.93
CA GLY A 78 -1.60 -11.58 8.07
C GLY A 78 -2.38 -11.67 6.76
N ASN A 79 -3.68 -11.55 6.85
CA ASN A 79 -4.63 -11.58 5.72
C ASN A 79 -4.60 -10.25 4.92
N GLY A 80 -3.44 -9.92 4.38
CA GLY A 80 -3.10 -8.63 3.80
C GLY A 80 -2.62 -7.63 4.85
N ALA A 81 -2.02 -6.50 4.39
CA ALA A 81 -1.54 -5.46 5.30
C ALA A 81 -2.69 -4.82 6.11
N ALA A 82 -3.89 -4.71 5.54
CA ALA A 82 -5.05 -4.15 6.25
C ALA A 82 -5.36 -4.93 7.54
N ASP A 83 -5.35 -6.27 7.52
CA ASP A 83 -5.51 -7.09 8.73
C ASP A 83 -4.45 -6.75 9.79
N LEU A 84 -3.20 -6.55 9.38
CA LEU A 84 -2.10 -6.22 10.28
C LEU A 84 -2.20 -4.80 10.85
N ILE A 85 -2.75 -3.84 10.11
CA ILE A 85 -3.08 -2.49 10.59
C ILE A 85 -4.07 -2.58 11.75
N PHE A 86 -5.20 -3.29 11.55
CA PHE A 86 -6.20 -3.48 12.60
C PHE A 86 -5.61 -4.20 13.82
N ARG A 87 -4.83 -5.26 13.61
CA ARG A 87 -4.17 -5.99 14.71
C ARG A 87 -3.18 -5.12 15.47
N ALA A 88 -2.42 -4.25 14.79
CA ALA A 88 -1.49 -3.33 15.44
C ALA A 88 -2.24 -2.34 16.37
N VAL A 89 -3.33 -1.78 15.88
CA VAL A 89 -4.19 -0.86 16.66
C VAL A 89 -4.83 -1.57 17.84
N LEU A 90 -5.40 -2.76 17.64
CA LEU A 90 -6.02 -3.56 18.71
C LEU A 90 -4.99 -4.01 19.77
N ALA A 91 -3.76 -4.30 19.37
CA ALA A 91 -2.68 -4.70 20.27
C ALA A 91 -2.07 -3.52 21.04
N ARG A 92 -1.96 -2.34 20.42
CA ARG A 92 -1.42 -1.13 21.03
C ARG A 92 -2.45 -0.38 21.86
N ARG A 93 -3.72 -0.32 21.38
CA ARG A 93 -4.83 0.46 21.94
C ARG A 93 -4.44 1.92 22.19
N PRO A 94 -4.01 2.65 21.14
CA PRO A 94 -3.60 4.03 21.29
C PRO A 94 -4.78 4.90 21.74
N ARG A 95 -4.51 5.91 22.58
CA ARG A 95 -5.45 6.94 22.96
C ARG A 95 -5.38 8.13 22.01
N ARG A 96 -4.16 8.42 21.51
CA ARG A 96 -3.90 9.50 20.54
C ARG A 96 -2.99 8.99 19.44
N ALA A 97 -3.36 9.26 18.19
CA ALA A 97 -2.56 8.89 17.03
C ALA A 97 -2.41 10.08 16.09
N LEU A 98 -1.25 10.13 15.41
CA LEU A 98 -0.95 11.09 14.35
C LEU A 98 -0.93 10.36 13.01
N VAL A 99 -1.66 10.87 12.04
CA VAL A 99 -1.78 10.32 10.69
C VAL A 99 -1.54 11.43 9.68
N THR A 100 -0.73 11.19 8.65
CA THR A 100 -0.62 12.17 7.55
C THR A 100 -1.90 12.17 6.71
N ALA A 101 -2.25 13.30 6.11
CA ALA A 101 -3.38 13.40 5.18
C ALA A 101 -3.00 14.27 3.97
N PRO A 102 -3.29 13.79 2.73
CA PRO A 102 -3.98 12.54 2.40
C PRO A 102 -3.12 11.29 2.60
N THR A 103 -3.75 10.19 3.04
CA THR A 103 -3.12 8.87 3.18
C THR A 103 -4.13 7.72 3.06
N PHE A 104 -3.71 6.48 3.31
CA PHE A 104 -4.56 5.29 3.19
C PHE A 104 -5.62 5.25 4.30
N ALA A 105 -6.89 5.13 3.92
CA ALA A 105 -8.04 5.26 4.83
C ALA A 105 -8.11 4.18 5.93
N GLU A 106 -7.48 3.02 5.74
CA GLU A 106 -7.55 1.92 6.72
C GLU A 106 -6.84 2.25 8.04
N TYR A 107 -5.94 3.24 8.07
CA TYR A 107 -5.33 3.69 9.33
C TYR A 107 -6.39 4.32 10.24
N GLU A 108 -7.20 5.23 9.66
CA GLU A 108 -8.29 5.89 10.38
C GLU A 108 -9.36 4.87 10.81
N ALA A 109 -9.79 4.02 9.86
CA ALA A 109 -10.78 2.98 10.13
C ALA A 109 -10.35 2.04 11.28
N ALA A 110 -9.07 1.67 11.34
CA ALA A 110 -8.55 0.85 12.44
C ALA A 110 -8.54 1.61 13.77
N LEU A 111 -8.07 2.88 13.78
CA LEU A 111 -8.01 3.72 14.98
C LEU A 111 -9.41 4.00 15.56
N GLU A 112 -10.42 4.17 14.72
CA GLU A 112 -11.82 4.32 15.13
C GLU A 112 -12.33 3.10 15.92
N THR A 113 -11.89 1.88 15.61
CA THR A 113 -12.33 0.67 16.32
C THR A 113 -12.00 0.65 17.81
N VAL A 114 -11.02 1.43 18.23
CA VAL A 114 -10.61 1.54 19.64
C VAL A 114 -10.95 2.90 20.26
N GLY A 115 -11.67 3.76 19.53
CA GLY A 115 -12.02 5.10 19.99
C GLY A 115 -10.81 6.03 20.15
N CYS A 116 -9.78 5.86 19.34
CA CYS A 116 -8.56 6.65 19.36
C CYS A 116 -8.84 8.08 18.89
N ALA A 117 -8.33 9.09 19.63
CA ALA A 117 -8.31 10.47 19.15
C ALA A 117 -7.24 10.62 18.05
N MET A 118 -7.67 10.99 16.85
CA MET A 118 -6.78 11.13 15.68
C MET A 118 -6.49 12.60 15.40
N GLU A 119 -5.23 12.87 15.08
CA GLU A 119 -4.79 14.16 14.55
C GLU A 119 -4.25 13.95 13.12
N HIS A 120 -4.69 14.81 12.20
CA HIS A 120 -4.23 14.79 10.82
C HIS A 120 -3.14 15.84 10.60
N PHE A 121 -1.97 15.39 10.16
CA PHE A 121 -0.95 16.28 9.62
C PHE A 121 -1.19 16.47 8.13
N LEU A 122 -1.70 17.66 7.76
CA LEU A 122 -2.07 17.96 6.38
C LEU A 122 -0.84 18.19 5.50
N LEU A 123 -0.62 17.31 4.55
CA LEU A 123 0.36 17.47 3.47
C LEU A 123 -0.21 18.43 2.42
N LYS A 124 0.66 19.23 1.80
CA LYS A 124 0.24 20.31 0.90
C LYS A 124 0.59 20.01 -0.56
N ALA A 125 -0.36 20.27 -1.44
CA ALA A 125 -0.17 20.09 -2.89
C ALA A 125 0.91 21.02 -3.48
N GLU A 126 1.19 22.18 -2.83
CA GLU A 126 2.21 23.13 -3.25
C GLU A 126 3.62 22.57 -3.14
N ASN A 127 3.86 21.66 -2.18
CA ASN A 127 5.13 20.94 -2.04
C ASN A 127 5.02 19.47 -2.49
N SER A 128 4.07 19.17 -3.41
CA SER A 128 3.84 17.81 -3.95
C SER A 128 3.47 16.79 -2.87
N PHE A 129 2.83 17.19 -1.79
CA PHE A 129 2.49 16.34 -0.65
C PHE A 129 3.71 15.70 0.04
N ALA A 130 4.90 16.27 -0.12
CA ALA A 130 6.10 15.81 0.56
C ALA A 130 6.02 16.10 2.06
N LEU A 131 6.47 15.16 2.88
CA LEU A 131 6.60 15.34 4.32
C LEU A 131 7.83 16.21 4.60
N ASP A 132 7.70 17.18 5.51
CA ASP A 132 8.79 18.07 5.90
C ASP A 132 9.11 17.98 7.41
N LYS A 133 10.16 18.69 7.83
CA LYS A 133 10.65 18.67 9.22
C LYS A 133 9.65 19.16 10.28
N VAL A 134 8.63 19.93 9.87
CA VAL A 134 7.58 20.44 10.78
C VAL A 134 6.76 19.29 11.37
N PHE A 135 6.71 18.16 10.66
CA PHE A 135 6.06 16.94 11.17
C PHE A 135 6.61 16.46 12.52
N LEU A 136 7.90 16.71 12.80
CA LEU A 136 8.53 16.34 14.07
C LEU A 136 7.90 17.05 15.27
N ASP A 137 7.38 18.26 15.08
CA ASP A 137 6.75 19.05 16.14
C ASP A 137 5.34 18.53 16.47
N ALA A 138 4.70 17.84 15.53
CA ALA A 138 3.42 17.18 15.74
C ALA A 138 3.53 15.86 16.53
N ILE A 139 4.72 15.25 16.61
CA ILE A 139 4.96 14.05 17.42
C ILE A 139 5.26 14.49 18.84
N THR A 140 4.25 14.46 19.70
CA THR A 140 4.33 14.91 21.11
C THR A 140 4.42 13.70 22.07
N PRO A 141 4.77 13.93 23.36
CA PRO A 141 4.79 12.85 24.36
C PRO A 141 3.41 12.17 24.57
N GLU A 142 2.31 12.81 24.17
CA GLU A 142 0.97 12.24 24.24
C GLU A 142 0.60 11.39 23.01
N THR A 143 1.47 11.36 21.98
CA THR A 143 1.23 10.58 20.76
C THR A 143 1.61 9.12 21.00
N ASP A 144 0.63 8.23 21.08
CA ASP A 144 0.85 6.80 21.30
C ASP A 144 1.27 6.05 20.01
N MET A 145 0.82 6.54 18.84
CA MET A 145 1.00 5.87 17.55
C MET A 145 1.09 6.87 16.39
N VAL A 146 1.97 6.61 15.44
CA VAL A 146 2.12 7.37 14.20
C VAL A 146 1.98 6.42 13.03
N PHE A 147 1.19 6.79 12.01
CA PHE A 147 1.13 6.08 10.72
C PHE A 147 1.77 6.92 9.63
N LEU A 148 2.69 6.31 8.89
CA LEU A 148 3.26 6.84 7.66
C LEU A 148 3.17 5.79 6.56
N CYS A 149 2.78 6.20 5.36
CA CYS A 149 2.79 5.38 4.15
C CYS A 149 4.00 5.76 3.30
N GLU A 150 4.86 4.81 2.99
CA GLU A 150 6.15 5.05 2.35
C GLU A 150 6.39 4.09 1.16
N PRO A 151 6.36 4.57 -0.08
CA PRO A 151 5.92 5.91 -0.50
C PRO A 151 4.45 6.19 -0.20
N ASN A 152 4.11 7.48 -0.03
CA ASN A 152 2.76 7.89 0.35
C ASN A 152 1.69 7.49 -0.68
N ASN A 153 0.59 6.94 -0.23
CA ASN A 153 -0.60 6.72 -1.04
C ASN A 153 -1.69 7.73 -0.61
N PRO A 154 -2.11 8.70 -1.46
CA PRO A 154 -2.15 8.60 -2.92
C PRO A 154 -1.05 9.32 -3.70
N ALA A 155 -0.17 10.11 -3.07
CA ALA A 155 0.75 10.99 -3.76
C ALA A 155 1.92 10.26 -4.46
N GLY A 156 2.33 9.11 -3.98
CA GLY A 156 3.46 8.34 -4.52
C GLY A 156 4.83 8.90 -4.17
N VAL A 157 4.90 9.89 -3.28
CA VAL A 157 6.12 10.60 -2.91
C VAL A 157 6.77 9.93 -1.70
N THR A 158 8.10 9.82 -1.70
CA THR A 158 8.89 9.29 -0.58
C THR A 158 9.27 10.40 0.41
N THR A 159 9.50 9.98 1.64
CA THR A 159 10.08 10.84 2.68
C THR A 159 11.61 10.76 2.64
N ALA A 160 12.29 11.89 2.77
CA ALA A 160 13.75 11.90 2.80
C ALA A 160 14.29 10.98 3.91
N PRO A 161 15.23 10.05 3.62
CA PRO A 161 15.72 9.07 4.61
C PRO A 161 16.21 9.69 5.91
N ALA A 162 16.89 10.85 5.85
CA ALA A 162 17.34 11.57 7.04
C ALA A 162 16.17 12.09 7.90
N LEU A 163 15.04 12.46 7.31
CA LEU A 163 13.84 12.84 8.05
C LEU A 163 13.18 11.62 8.70
N LEU A 164 13.10 10.48 8.00
CA LEU A 164 12.59 9.22 8.58
C LEU A 164 13.41 8.80 9.80
N THR A 165 14.74 8.91 9.75
CA THR A 165 15.60 8.62 10.93
C THR A 165 15.23 9.52 12.11
N ARG A 166 15.06 10.82 11.89
CA ARG A 166 14.66 11.75 12.96
C ARG A 166 13.25 11.47 13.48
N ILE A 167 12.34 11.01 12.64
CA ILE A 167 10.99 10.58 13.07
C ILE A 167 11.09 9.33 13.96
N LEU A 168 11.90 8.34 13.57
CA LEU A 168 12.18 7.15 14.38
C LEU A 168 12.73 7.51 15.76
N GLU A 169 13.73 8.39 15.80
CA GLU A 169 14.34 8.88 17.04
C GLU A 169 13.30 9.60 17.92
N ARG A 170 12.53 10.52 17.37
CA ARG A 170 11.46 11.23 18.07
C ARG A 170 10.39 10.29 18.61
N CYS A 171 9.95 9.31 17.82
CA CYS A 171 9.02 8.29 18.27
C CYS A 171 9.59 7.45 19.42
N ARG A 172 10.86 7.07 19.35
CA ARG A 172 11.56 6.34 20.42
C ARG A 172 11.61 7.15 21.71
N GLU A 173 12.01 8.42 21.63
CA GLU A 173 12.08 9.33 22.79
C GLU A 173 10.73 9.47 23.51
N ASN A 174 9.63 9.50 22.77
CA ASN A 174 8.28 9.66 23.29
C ASN A 174 7.57 8.33 23.64
N GLY A 175 8.18 7.17 23.37
CA GLY A 175 7.54 5.86 23.54
C GLY A 175 6.39 5.61 22.54
N THR A 176 6.39 6.34 21.43
CA THR A 176 5.43 6.26 20.33
C THR A 176 5.74 5.08 19.43
N LEU A 177 4.74 4.28 19.05
CA LEU A 177 4.87 3.27 18.01
C LEU A 177 4.80 3.93 16.63
N LEU A 178 5.84 3.78 15.80
CA LEU A 178 5.80 4.16 14.39
C LEU A 178 5.37 2.95 13.55
N VAL A 179 4.27 3.06 12.85
CA VAL A 179 3.82 2.12 11.82
C VAL A 179 4.20 2.72 10.47
N LEU A 180 5.16 2.11 9.79
CA LEU A 180 5.63 2.52 8.48
C LEU A 180 5.14 1.50 7.44
N ASP A 181 4.22 1.93 6.59
CA ASP A 181 3.61 1.08 5.55
C ASP A 181 4.46 1.12 4.28
N GLU A 182 5.28 0.09 4.09
CA GLU A 182 6.15 -0.10 2.93
C GLU A 182 5.50 -0.97 1.82
N CYS A 183 4.18 -1.07 1.74
CA CYS A 183 3.50 -1.91 0.74
C CYS A 183 3.81 -1.55 -0.72
N PHE A 184 4.35 -0.38 -0.98
CA PHE A 184 4.73 0.10 -2.31
C PHE A 184 6.23 0.32 -2.51
N ILE A 185 7.05 0.09 -1.48
CA ILE A 185 8.48 0.39 -1.49
C ILE A 185 9.22 -0.34 -2.63
N ASP A 186 8.80 -1.58 -2.93
CA ASP A 186 9.45 -2.45 -3.90
C ASP A 186 9.25 -2.00 -5.36
N PHE A 187 8.41 -1.00 -5.62
CA PHE A 187 8.24 -0.36 -6.93
C PHE A 187 9.19 0.82 -7.17
N LEU A 188 9.91 1.26 -6.15
CA LEU A 188 10.89 2.34 -6.29
C LEU A 188 12.08 1.87 -7.14
N ASP A 189 12.76 2.83 -7.77
CA ASP A 189 13.95 2.54 -8.58
C ASP A 189 15.11 2.01 -7.72
N ALA A 190 15.18 2.42 -6.44
CA ALA A 190 16.18 1.97 -5.47
C ALA A 190 15.53 1.68 -4.10
N PRO A 191 14.73 0.60 -3.96
CA PRO A 191 13.96 0.33 -2.74
C PRO A 191 14.83 0.16 -1.48
N GLU A 192 16.05 -0.37 -1.63
CA GLU A 192 16.98 -0.58 -0.51
C GLU A 192 17.50 0.74 0.11
N ALA A 193 17.44 1.85 -0.64
CA ALA A 193 17.80 3.17 -0.13
C ALA A 193 16.68 3.78 0.75
N HIS A 194 15.47 3.26 0.65
CA HIS A 194 14.27 3.82 1.30
C HIS A 194 13.71 2.92 2.40
N THR A 195 13.82 1.58 2.27
CA THR A 195 13.33 0.66 3.30
C THR A 195 14.04 0.85 4.63
N ARG A 196 13.30 0.69 5.73
CA ARG A 196 13.81 0.83 7.09
C ARG A 196 14.05 -0.52 7.79
N LYS A 197 14.17 -1.61 7.01
CA LYS A 197 14.43 -2.96 7.55
C LYS A 197 15.69 -3.00 8.44
N ALA A 198 16.74 -2.29 8.04
CA ALA A 198 18.00 -2.25 8.79
C ALA A 198 17.86 -1.60 10.18
N ASP A 199 16.85 -0.75 10.37
CA ASP A 199 16.64 -0.03 11.63
C ASP A 199 15.86 -0.84 12.67
N LEU A 200 15.26 -1.97 12.30
CA LEU A 200 14.45 -2.79 13.21
C LEU A 200 15.18 -3.19 14.50
N ALA A 201 16.45 -3.55 14.39
CA ALA A 201 17.24 -3.97 15.56
C ALA A 201 17.47 -2.82 16.56
N GLU A 202 17.60 -1.58 16.06
CA GLU A 202 17.82 -0.40 16.90
C GLU A 202 16.51 0.21 17.41
N PHE A 203 15.40 0.07 16.66
CA PHE A 203 14.12 0.71 16.94
C PHE A 203 13.00 -0.33 17.18
N PRO A 204 12.88 -0.90 18.38
CA PRO A 204 11.80 -1.86 18.69
C PRO A 204 10.40 -1.23 18.63
N ASN A 205 10.30 0.10 18.63
CA ASN A 205 9.07 0.87 18.39
C ASN A 205 8.76 1.11 16.92
N LEU A 206 9.46 0.43 15.98
CA LEU A 206 9.16 0.43 14.54
C LEU A 206 8.41 -0.83 14.16
N LEU A 207 7.24 -0.65 13.54
CA LEU A 207 6.49 -1.70 12.85
C LEU A 207 6.49 -1.41 11.34
N LEU A 208 7.12 -2.26 10.55
CA LEU A 208 7.04 -2.20 9.09
C LEU A 208 5.91 -3.09 8.59
N LEU A 209 5.14 -2.59 7.63
CA LEU A 209 4.09 -3.36 6.94
C LEU A 209 4.50 -3.60 5.49
N LYS A 210 4.33 -4.81 5.01
CA LYS A 210 4.59 -5.21 3.62
C LYS A 210 3.45 -6.08 3.08
N ALA A 211 3.25 -6.06 1.75
CA ALA A 211 2.17 -6.80 1.12
C ALA A 211 2.57 -7.44 -0.20
N PHE A 212 2.12 -8.66 -0.43
CA PHE A 212 2.22 -9.33 -1.72
C PHE A 212 1.19 -8.83 -2.74
N THR A 213 0.16 -8.12 -2.26
CA THR A 213 -1.01 -7.66 -3.01
C THR A 213 -0.66 -6.92 -4.30
N LYS A 214 0.34 -6.03 -4.23
CA LYS A 214 0.60 -5.02 -5.26
C LYS A 214 1.66 -5.47 -6.25
N LEU A 215 2.86 -5.78 -5.77
CA LEU A 215 3.99 -6.16 -6.58
C LEU A 215 3.72 -7.47 -7.35
N TYR A 216 3.22 -8.49 -6.68
CA TYR A 216 2.97 -9.82 -7.24
C TYR A 216 1.54 -10.00 -7.80
N ALA A 217 0.77 -8.92 -7.91
CA ALA A 217 -0.64 -8.96 -8.38
C ALA A 217 -1.53 -9.97 -7.60
N MET A 218 -1.26 -10.18 -6.33
CA MET A 218 -1.93 -11.18 -5.47
C MET A 218 -3.08 -10.57 -4.65
N ALA A 219 -3.82 -9.62 -5.22
CA ALA A 219 -4.88 -8.90 -4.48
C ALA A 219 -5.96 -9.83 -3.92
N GLY A 220 -6.38 -10.83 -4.69
CA GLY A 220 -7.39 -11.83 -4.29
C GLY A 220 -6.87 -12.89 -3.32
N VAL A 221 -5.54 -13.07 -3.21
CA VAL A 221 -4.92 -14.06 -2.30
C VAL A 221 -4.95 -13.59 -0.85
N ARG A 222 -4.95 -12.27 -0.62
CA ARG A 222 -4.99 -11.65 0.71
C ARG A 222 -3.79 -12.04 1.59
N LEU A 223 -2.60 -11.60 1.23
CA LEU A 223 -1.37 -11.87 1.98
C LEU A 223 -0.56 -10.60 2.22
N GLY A 224 -0.10 -10.42 3.45
CA GLY A 224 0.85 -9.41 3.88
C GLY A 224 1.63 -9.88 5.09
N TYR A 225 2.62 -9.11 5.50
CA TYR A 225 3.39 -9.38 6.71
C TYR A 225 3.86 -8.10 7.39
N ALA A 226 4.13 -8.22 8.68
CA ALA A 226 4.70 -7.17 9.52
C ALA A 226 6.07 -7.60 10.01
N LEU A 227 6.98 -6.62 10.13
CA LEU A 227 8.31 -6.78 10.70
C LEU A 227 8.45 -5.88 11.93
N CYS A 228 8.88 -6.43 13.07
CA CYS A 228 9.12 -5.67 14.29
C CYS A 228 10.10 -6.43 15.19
N ALA A 229 11.03 -5.73 15.84
CA ALA A 229 11.95 -6.34 16.80
C ALA A 229 11.30 -6.61 18.17
N ASP A 230 10.20 -5.89 18.52
CA ASP A 230 9.41 -6.19 19.73
C ASP A 230 8.54 -7.44 19.49
N THR A 231 9.09 -8.60 19.84
CA THR A 231 8.42 -9.90 19.71
C THR A 231 7.19 -10.03 20.62
N GLU A 232 7.18 -9.33 21.76
CA GLU A 232 6.00 -9.30 22.64
C GLU A 232 4.85 -8.52 22.00
N PHE A 233 5.17 -7.41 21.30
CA PHE A 233 4.18 -6.67 20.54
C PHE A 233 3.63 -7.51 19.38
N LEU A 234 4.49 -8.20 18.61
CA LEU A 234 4.03 -9.12 17.56
C LEU A 234 3.14 -10.23 18.11
N GLU A 235 3.44 -10.75 19.30
CA GLU A 235 2.58 -11.77 19.94
C GLU A 235 1.22 -11.17 20.36
N ARG A 236 1.18 -9.93 20.87
CA ARG A 236 -0.09 -9.22 21.11
C ARG A 236 -0.89 -9.01 19.82
N MET A 237 -0.23 -8.62 18.71
CA MET A 237 -0.86 -8.50 17.39
C MET A 237 -1.40 -9.85 16.91
N ARG A 238 -0.65 -10.95 17.10
CA ARG A 238 -1.10 -12.29 16.75
C ARG A 238 -2.38 -12.67 17.51
N ARG A 239 -2.44 -12.38 18.81
CA ARG A 239 -3.60 -12.65 19.67
C ARG A 239 -4.79 -11.73 19.37
N ALA A 240 -4.58 -10.56 18.83
CA ALA A 240 -5.62 -9.63 18.42
C ALA A 240 -6.38 -10.09 17.16
N GLY A 241 -5.81 -11.02 16.39
CA GLY A 241 -6.45 -11.60 15.21
C GLY A 241 -7.02 -13.01 15.47
N GLN A 242 -7.71 -13.52 14.45
CA GLN A 242 -8.22 -14.89 14.49
C GLN A 242 -7.08 -15.92 14.28
N PRO A 243 -7.17 -17.14 14.86
CA PRO A 243 -6.31 -18.24 14.47
C PRO A 243 -6.54 -18.61 13.00
N TRP A 244 -5.51 -19.14 12.35
CA TRP A 244 -5.55 -19.53 10.92
C TRP A 244 -5.92 -18.39 9.96
N GLY A 245 -5.60 -17.15 10.29
CA GLY A 245 -5.95 -15.97 9.49
C GLY A 245 -5.34 -15.95 8.09
N VAL A 246 -4.24 -16.69 7.84
CA VAL A 246 -3.60 -16.84 6.53
C VAL A 246 -3.83 -18.25 6.01
N SER A 247 -4.59 -18.38 4.91
CA SER A 247 -4.95 -19.67 4.32
C SER A 247 -3.75 -20.47 3.79
N SER A 248 -3.87 -21.80 3.66
CA SER A 248 -2.82 -22.66 3.07
C SER A 248 -2.44 -22.20 1.65
N PRO A 249 -3.40 -21.89 0.74
CA PRO A 249 -3.06 -21.34 -0.56
C PRO A 249 -2.30 -20.00 -0.49
N ALA A 250 -2.65 -19.12 0.46
CA ALA A 250 -1.94 -17.84 0.61
C ALA A 250 -0.50 -18.05 1.10
N GLN A 251 -0.27 -18.99 2.04
CA GLN A 251 1.08 -19.32 2.51
C GLN A 251 1.94 -19.91 1.40
N ALA A 252 1.40 -20.86 0.63
CA ALA A 252 2.09 -21.45 -0.52
C ALA A 252 2.41 -20.40 -1.61
N ALA A 253 1.43 -19.57 -1.97
CA ALA A 253 1.60 -18.49 -2.94
C ALA A 253 2.67 -17.47 -2.50
N GLY A 254 2.69 -17.11 -1.20
CA GLY A 254 3.70 -16.19 -0.65
C GLY A 254 5.11 -16.77 -0.75
N THR A 255 5.28 -18.05 -0.38
CA THR A 255 6.58 -18.73 -0.48
C THR A 255 7.07 -18.81 -1.94
N ALA A 256 6.19 -19.12 -2.89
CA ALA A 256 6.52 -19.14 -4.31
C ALA A 256 6.86 -17.74 -4.85
N ALA A 257 6.11 -16.70 -4.44
CA ALA A 257 6.32 -15.33 -4.88
C ALA A 257 7.72 -14.79 -4.54
N LEU A 258 8.28 -15.18 -3.41
CA LEU A 258 9.64 -14.78 -2.99
C LEU A 258 10.76 -15.33 -3.92
N GLN A 259 10.47 -16.35 -4.72
CA GLN A 259 11.41 -16.91 -5.71
C GLN A 259 11.32 -16.23 -7.08
N GLU A 260 10.31 -15.38 -7.31
CA GLU A 260 10.01 -14.73 -8.59
C GLU A 260 10.85 -13.47 -8.83
N THR A 261 12.16 -13.57 -8.71
CA THR A 261 13.11 -12.43 -8.80
C THR A 261 13.09 -11.76 -10.17
N ASP A 262 12.98 -12.54 -11.26
CA ASP A 262 12.87 -12.03 -12.62
C ASP A 262 11.56 -11.26 -12.85
N TYR A 263 10.48 -11.72 -12.26
CA TYR A 263 9.20 -11.01 -12.29
C TYR A 263 9.31 -9.65 -11.58
N VAL A 264 9.90 -9.60 -10.40
CA VAL A 264 10.13 -8.34 -9.66
C VAL A 264 10.95 -7.36 -10.50
N ARG A 265 12.03 -7.85 -11.14
CA ARG A 265 12.85 -7.04 -12.05
C ARG A 265 12.02 -6.47 -13.21
N GLN A 266 11.22 -7.30 -13.89
CA GLN A 266 10.35 -6.86 -14.99
C GLN A 266 9.33 -5.81 -14.56
N VAL A 267 8.72 -5.96 -13.38
CA VAL A 267 7.77 -4.97 -12.84
C VAL A 267 8.45 -3.63 -12.58
N ARG A 268 9.67 -3.63 -12.01
CA ARG A 268 10.45 -2.40 -11.79
C ARG A 268 10.85 -1.73 -13.11
N GLU A 269 11.39 -2.49 -14.05
CA GLU A 269 11.76 -1.99 -15.39
C GLU A 269 10.55 -1.35 -16.09
N LEU A 270 9.38 -2.01 -16.05
CA LEU A 270 8.15 -1.46 -16.60
C LEU A 270 7.77 -0.14 -15.91
N THR A 271 7.77 -0.13 -14.57
CA THR A 271 7.36 1.05 -13.79
C THR A 271 8.31 2.23 -14.04
N THR A 272 9.61 1.99 -14.03
CA THR A 272 10.65 3.00 -14.28
C THR A 272 10.56 3.59 -15.69
N ALA A 273 10.22 2.76 -16.69
CA ALA A 273 10.06 3.23 -18.07
C ALA A 273 8.72 3.96 -18.31
N GLU A 274 7.62 3.46 -17.75
CA GLU A 274 6.28 3.94 -18.06
C GLU A 274 5.84 5.14 -17.21
N ARG A 275 6.25 5.23 -15.97
CA ARG A 275 5.89 6.31 -15.04
C ARG A 275 6.25 7.70 -15.61
N PRO A 276 7.52 7.99 -16.01
CA PRO A 276 7.86 9.30 -16.54
C PRO A 276 7.17 9.61 -17.87
N TRP A 277 6.99 8.59 -18.72
CA TRP A 277 6.24 8.77 -19.96
C TRP A 277 4.79 9.19 -19.67
N LEU A 278 4.12 8.48 -18.77
CA LEU A 278 2.73 8.75 -18.40
C LEU A 278 2.59 10.15 -17.75
N MET A 279 3.52 10.55 -16.89
CA MET A 279 3.60 11.90 -16.31
C MET A 279 3.69 12.96 -17.41
N GLN A 280 4.58 12.77 -18.39
CA GLN A 280 4.74 13.70 -19.51
C GLN A 280 3.43 13.82 -20.34
N GLN A 281 2.77 12.71 -20.63
CA GLN A 281 1.53 12.74 -21.42
C GLN A 281 0.40 13.46 -20.66
N LEU A 282 0.22 13.17 -19.37
CA LEU A 282 -0.79 13.85 -18.52
C LEU A 282 -0.51 15.35 -18.44
N THR A 283 0.73 15.75 -18.25
CA THR A 283 1.14 17.17 -18.23
C THR A 283 0.86 17.82 -19.59
N GLY A 284 1.11 17.12 -20.70
CA GLY A 284 0.80 17.57 -22.05
C GLY A 284 -0.70 17.79 -22.32
N LEU A 285 -1.56 17.13 -21.57
CA LEU A 285 -3.02 17.35 -21.56
C LEU A 285 -3.46 18.52 -20.66
N GLY A 286 -2.52 19.26 -20.05
CA GLY A 286 -2.78 20.38 -19.16
C GLY A 286 -3.18 20.00 -17.74
N LEU A 287 -2.96 18.74 -17.33
CA LEU A 287 -3.23 18.27 -15.97
C LEU A 287 -2.07 18.58 -15.02
N ARG A 288 -2.38 18.92 -13.77
CA ARG A 288 -1.38 19.07 -12.71
C ARG A 288 -1.04 17.69 -12.17
N VAL A 289 0.17 17.18 -12.43
CA VAL A 289 0.63 15.87 -11.98
C VAL A 289 1.59 16.01 -10.81
N ILE A 290 1.42 15.20 -9.77
CA ILE A 290 2.36 15.09 -8.66
C ILE A 290 3.51 14.16 -9.08
N PRO A 291 4.79 14.54 -8.88
CA PRO A 291 5.94 13.74 -9.29
C PRO A 291 6.16 12.56 -8.31
N GLY A 292 5.28 11.55 -8.38
CA GLY A 292 5.36 10.35 -7.57
C GLY A 292 6.43 9.38 -8.05
N GLU A 293 6.95 8.55 -7.14
CA GLU A 293 8.02 7.58 -7.35
C GLU A 293 7.51 6.13 -7.35
N ALA A 294 6.25 5.90 -6.91
CA ALA A 294 5.60 4.60 -6.87
C ALA A 294 5.06 4.15 -8.25
N ASN A 295 4.36 3.02 -8.28
CA ASN A 295 3.67 2.52 -9.48
C ASN A 295 2.31 3.19 -9.75
N TYR A 296 2.09 4.40 -9.24
CA TYR A 296 0.89 5.20 -9.47
C TYR A 296 1.22 6.69 -9.49
N LEU A 297 0.32 7.46 -10.07
CA LEU A 297 0.42 8.90 -10.17
C LEU A 297 -0.86 9.55 -9.65
N LEU A 298 -0.71 10.57 -8.81
CA LEU A 298 -1.77 11.47 -8.39
C LEU A 298 -1.77 12.70 -9.31
N PHE A 299 -2.94 13.11 -9.80
CA PHE A 299 -3.07 14.30 -10.63
C PHE A 299 -4.39 15.01 -10.37
N GLN A 300 -4.45 16.29 -10.72
CA GLN A 300 -5.63 17.12 -10.61
C GLN A 300 -6.18 17.47 -11.99
N SER A 301 -7.50 17.38 -12.16
CA SER A 301 -8.24 17.75 -13.37
C SER A 301 -9.30 18.79 -13.05
N PRO A 302 -9.42 19.86 -13.85
CA PRO A 302 -10.48 20.84 -13.69
C PRO A 302 -11.85 20.33 -14.14
N ARG A 303 -11.89 19.18 -14.83
CA ARG A 303 -13.12 18.54 -15.31
C ARG A 303 -13.34 17.20 -14.62
N PRO A 304 -14.59 16.79 -14.36
CA PRO A 304 -14.91 15.43 -13.91
C PRO A 304 -14.48 14.39 -14.95
N LEU A 305 -13.74 13.36 -14.52
CA LEU A 305 -13.18 12.33 -15.40
C LEU A 305 -13.81 10.94 -15.20
N ALA A 306 -14.27 10.61 -14.00
CA ALA A 306 -14.68 9.24 -13.66
C ALA A 306 -15.78 8.73 -14.58
N GLU A 307 -16.95 9.35 -14.59
CA GLU A 307 -18.10 8.88 -15.39
C GLU A 307 -17.84 8.88 -16.90
N PRO A 308 -17.23 9.93 -17.53
CA PRO A 308 -16.91 9.87 -18.96
C PRO A 308 -15.96 8.74 -19.35
N LEU A 309 -14.98 8.39 -18.49
CA LEU A 309 -14.05 7.31 -18.77
C LEU A 309 -14.64 5.93 -18.49
N GLU A 310 -15.51 5.79 -17.49
CA GLU A 310 -16.28 4.56 -17.24
C GLU A 310 -17.12 4.15 -18.46
N ARG A 311 -17.77 5.11 -19.15
CA ARG A 311 -18.49 4.86 -20.41
C ARG A 311 -17.56 4.31 -21.50
N GLN A 312 -16.28 4.67 -21.48
CA GLN A 312 -15.26 4.15 -22.39
C GLN A 312 -14.63 2.83 -21.91
N GLY A 313 -15.05 2.32 -20.74
CA GLY A 313 -14.56 1.07 -20.17
C GLY A 313 -13.27 1.23 -19.35
N ILE A 314 -12.98 2.44 -18.87
CA ILE A 314 -11.78 2.75 -18.08
C ILE A 314 -12.19 3.15 -16.66
N LEU A 315 -11.65 2.48 -15.65
CA LEU A 315 -11.94 2.75 -14.26
C LEU A 315 -10.76 3.53 -13.62
N LEU A 316 -11.05 4.73 -13.10
CA LEU A 316 -10.10 5.55 -12.36
C LEU A 316 -10.42 5.57 -10.85
N ARG A 317 -9.44 5.98 -10.05
CA ARG A 317 -9.66 6.30 -8.64
C ARG A 317 -9.88 7.80 -8.47
N ASN A 318 -11.12 8.22 -8.21
CA ASN A 318 -11.39 9.57 -7.70
C ASN A 318 -10.95 9.64 -6.23
N CYS A 319 -10.16 10.63 -5.86
CA CYS A 319 -9.57 10.79 -4.53
C CYS A 319 -10.31 11.80 -3.65
N GLY A 320 -11.52 12.24 -4.01
CA GLY A 320 -12.28 13.23 -3.26
C GLY A 320 -12.72 12.81 -1.86
N ASN A 321 -12.60 11.53 -1.53
CA ASN A 321 -12.88 11.00 -0.20
C ASN A 321 -11.63 10.94 0.72
N TYR A 322 -10.46 11.34 0.22
CA TYR A 322 -9.27 11.47 1.08
C TYR A 322 -9.30 12.80 1.82
N VAL A 323 -8.98 12.80 3.11
CA VAL A 323 -8.79 14.04 3.88
C VAL A 323 -7.72 14.90 3.21
N GLY A 324 -8.02 16.18 2.97
CA GLY A 324 -7.12 17.13 2.31
C GLY A 324 -7.16 17.11 0.78
N LEU A 325 -8.00 16.27 0.16
CA LEU A 325 -8.28 16.29 -1.28
C LEU A 325 -9.74 16.57 -1.58
N ASP A 326 -10.04 16.93 -2.81
CA ASP A 326 -11.39 17.12 -3.35
C ASP A 326 -11.64 16.26 -4.59
N HIS A 327 -12.83 16.34 -5.17
CA HIS A 327 -13.24 15.54 -6.33
C HIS A 327 -12.49 15.85 -7.64
N THR A 328 -11.63 16.86 -7.65
CA THR A 328 -10.78 17.19 -8.79
C THR A 328 -9.50 16.32 -8.84
N TRP A 329 -9.19 15.61 -7.74
CA TRP A 329 -8.01 14.76 -7.66
C TRP A 329 -8.30 13.31 -8.06
N TYR A 330 -7.42 12.76 -8.87
CA TYR A 330 -7.50 11.40 -9.39
C TYR A 330 -6.17 10.69 -9.22
N ARG A 331 -6.22 9.40 -8.93
CA ARG A 331 -5.03 8.53 -8.92
C ARG A 331 -5.19 7.44 -9.97
N ILE A 332 -4.11 7.17 -10.70
CA ILE A 332 -4.01 6.08 -11.68
C ILE A 332 -2.79 5.23 -11.40
N THR A 333 -2.90 3.92 -11.64
CA THR A 333 -1.75 3.02 -11.64
C THR A 333 -0.98 3.13 -12.94
N VAL A 334 0.34 2.91 -12.89
CA VAL A 334 1.21 2.75 -14.06
C VAL A 334 0.99 1.35 -14.63
N ARG A 335 0.66 1.28 -15.93
CA ARG A 335 0.37 0.02 -16.64
C ARG A 335 1.31 -0.17 -17.83
N THR A 336 1.00 -1.16 -18.68
CA THR A 336 1.73 -1.37 -19.94
C THR A 336 1.59 -0.16 -20.87
N ARG A 337 2.54 0.04 -21.81
CA ARG A 337 2.48 1.11 -22.80
C ARG A 337 1.16 1.15 -23.54
N THR A 338 0.65 0.00 -23.97
CA THR A 338 -0.62 -0.10 -24.68
C THR A 338 -1.81 0.37 -23.84
N ASP A 339 -1.88 -0.04 -22.58
CA ASP A 339 -2.91 0.41 -21.66
C ASP A 339 -2.83 1.91 -21.40
N ASN A 340 -1.61 2.40 -21.14
CA ASN A 340 -1.33 3.81 -20.86
C ASN A 340 -1.70 4.70 -22.07
N GLN A 341 -1.38 4.28 -23.31
CA GLN A 341 -1.77 4.98 -24.53
C GLN A 341 -3.29 5.07 -24.67
N ARG A 342 -4.01 3.99 -24.37
CA ARG A 342 -5.47 3.97 -24.38
C ARG A 342 -6.08 4.94 -23.39
N LEU A 343 -5.51 5.01 -22.17
CA LEU A 343 -5.92 6.00 -21.17
C LEU A 343 -5.70 7.43 -21.67
N ILE A 344 -4.51 7.74 -22.20
CA ILE A 344 -4.17 9.09 -22.67
C ILE A 344 -5.06 9.52 -23.83
N GLN A 345 -5.37 8.61 -24.77
CA GLN A 345 -6.32 8.89 -25.84
C GLN A 345 -7.70 9.24 -25.27
N ALA A 346 -8.24 8.41 -24.38
CA ALA A 346 -9.56 8.62 -23.76
C ALA A 346 -9.62 9.93 -22.95
N LEU A 347 -8.56 10.25 -22.19
CA LEU A 347 -8.43 11.54 -21.49
C LEU A 347 -8.44 12.72 -22.47
N GLY A 348 -7.72 12.62 -23.59
CA GLY A 348 -7.69 13.65 -24.61
C GLY A 348 -9.05 13.91 -25.25
N GLU A 349 -9.91 12.89 -25.36
CA GLU A 349 -11.30 13.03 -25.85
C GLU A 349 -12.20 13.72 -24.81
N VAL A 350 -12.05 13.38 -23.53
CA VAL A 350 -12.87 13.94 -22.43
C VAL A 350 -12.49 15.39 -22.10
N LEU A 351 -11.23 15.77 -22.28
CA LEU A 351 -10.72 17.08 -21.93
C LEU A 351 -10.92 18.14 -23.03
N ARG A 352 -11.22 17.74 -24.27
CA ARG A 352 -11.62 18.66 -25.34
C ARG A 352 -13.02 19.21 -25.09
#